data_df1b653f732eb19e88bc556771184030
#
_entry.id   df1b653f732eb19e88bc556771184030
#
_cell.length_a   1.000
_cell.length_b   1.000
_cell.length_c   1.000
_cell.angle_alpha   90.00
_cell.angle_beta   90.00
_cell.angle_gamma   90.00
#
_symmetry.space_group_name_H-M   'P 1'
#
loop_
_entity.id
_entity.type
_entity.pdbx_description
1 polymer ?
#
loop_
_entity_poly.entity_id
_entity_poly.type
_entity_poly.pdbx_seq_one_letter_code
_entity_poly.pdbx_strand_id
1 'polypeptide(L)'
;MPDQKVDNLLNLSMDATPKEREKSENLNVGYDPKTRRWDVIVKYSGPESGLAGVGIEVVSLLGGYAIVTLPESEIDAYSNREQIEFIEKPKRLYFETLEERAASCILPVQAGNDGLTGEEILVGVVDSGVDYFHQIGRASCRERVYHCV
;
A
#
# COMPACT_ATOMS: atom_id res chain seq x y z
N MET A 1 3.12 -23.61 -12.73
CA MET A 1 2.54 -23.44 -11.38
C MET A 1 2.74 -21.99 -11.02
N PRO A 2 1.74 -21.29 -10.48
CA PRO A 2 1.97 -19.92 -10.02
C PRO A 2 3.13 -19.92 -9.01
N ASP A 3 4.04 -18.97 -9.16
CA ASP A 3 5.20 -18.85 -8.29
C ASP A 3 4.71 -18.51 -6.88
N GLN A 4 5.20 -19.26 -5.88
CA GLN A 4 4.82 -19.02 -4.48
C GLN A 4 5.33 -17.68 -3.95
N LYS A 5 6.29 -17.04 -4.64
CA LYS A 5 6.82 -15.72 -4.29
C LYS A 5 6.00 -14.56 -4.85
N VAL A 6 5.03 -14.83 -5.72
CA VAL A 6 4.19 -13.80 -6.34
C VAL A 6 2.79 -13.82 -5.73
N ASP A 7 2.30 -12.64 -5.35
CA ASP A 7 0.94 -12.46 -4.81
C ASP A 7 -0.12 -13.06 -5.75
N ASN A 8 -1.08 -13.76 -5.20
CA ASN A 8 -2.19 -14.38 -5.94
C ASN A 8 -2.97 -13.38 -6.78
N LEU A 9 -3.14 -12.15 -6.29
CA LEU A 9 -3.84 -11.09 -7.02
C LEU A 9 -3.03 -10.61 -8.23
N LEU A 10 -1.70 -10.58 -8.12
CA LEU A 10 -0.81 -10.25 -9.24
C LEU A 10 -0.82 -11.37 -10.28
N ASN A 11 -0.75 -12.64 -9.86
CA ASN A 11 -0.88 -13.79 -10.77
C ASN A 11 -2.22 -13.75 -11.52
N LEU A 12 -3.33 -13.53 -10.81
CA LEU A 12 -4.64 -13.39 -11.43
C LEU A 12 -4.70 -12.22 -12.41
N SER A 13 -4.04 -11.10 -12.07
CA SER A 13 -4.01 -9.92 -12.95
C SER A 13 -3.21 -10.16 -14.23
N MET A 14 -2.15 -10.97 -14.18
CA MET A 14 -1.36 -11.35 -15.35
C MET A 14 -2.11 -12.34 -16.25
N ASP A 15 -2.83 -13.30 -15.66
CA ASP A 15 -3.63 -14.29 -16.39
C ASP A 15 -4.89 -13.69 -17.00
N ALA A 16 -5.41 -12.60 -16.45
CA ALA A 16 -6.63 -11.96 -16.93
C ALA A 16 -6.44 -11.26 -18.27
N THR A 17 -7.41 -11.39 -19.15
CA THR A 17 -7.45 -10.64 -20.40
C THR A 17 -7.60 -9.14 -20.15
N PRO A 18 -7.16 -8.25 -21.07
CA PRO A 18 -7.33 -6.80 -20.90
C PRO A 18 -8.77 -6.38 -20.60
N LYS A 19 -9.75 -7.03 -21.24
CA LYS A 19 -11.17 -6.76 -20.99
C LYS A 19 -11.66 -7.17 -19.61
N GLU A 20 -11.09 -8.22 -19.03
CA GLU A 20 -11.39 -8.65 -17.67
C GLU A 20 -10.72 -7.75 -16.64
N ARG A 21 -9.50 -7.31 -16.90
CA ARG A 21 -8.81 -6.32 -16.08
C ARG A 21 -9.56 -4.99 -16.00
N GLU A 22 -10.13 -4.52 -17.12
CA GLU A 22 -10.93 -3.28 -17.16
C GLU A 22 -12.21 -3.35 -16.33
N LYS A 23 -12.79 -4.54 -16.15
CA LYS A 23 -14.01 -4.74 -15.35
C LYS A 23 -13.78 -4.70 -13.85
N SER A 24 -12.55 -4.88 -13.42
CA SER A 24 -12.19 -4.90 -12.00
C SER A 24 -11.14 -3.83 -11.70
N GLU A 25 -11.55 -2.83 -10.95
CA GLU A 25 -10.64 -1.76 -10.52
C GLU A 25 -9.38 -2.29 -9.81
N ASN A 26 -9.52 -3.41 -9.09
CA ASN A 26 -8.42 -3.99 -8.34
C ASN A 26 -7.39 -4.72 -9.21
N LEU A 27 -7.77 -5.22 -10.39
CA LEU A 27 -6.84 -5.95 -11.24
C LEU A 27 -5.86 -5.03 -11.98
N ASN A 28 -6.22 -3.79 -12.23
CA ASN A 28 -5.38 -2.83 -12.95
C ASN A 28 -4.48 -1.95 -12.06
N VAL A 29 -4.62 -2.02 -10.74
CA VAL A 29 -3.78 -1.20 -9.84
C VAL A 29 -2.32 -1.56 -10.02
N GLY A 30 -1.48 -0.55 -10.29
CA GLY A 30 -0.04 -0.72 -10.52
C GLY A 30 0.33 -1.14 -11.96
N TYR A 31 -0.63 -1.24 -12.88
CA TYR A 31 -0.37 -1.57 -14.28
C TYR A 31 -0.49 -0.35 -15.19
N ASP A 32 0.55 -0.09 -15.98
CA ASP A 32 0.50 0.89 -17.07
C ASP A 32 0.28 0.17 -18.42
N PRO A 33 -0.92 0.30 -19.01
CA PRO A 33 -1.23 -0.38 -20.28
C PRO A 33 -0.44 0.17 -21.48
N LYS A 34 0.09 1.39 -21.41
CA LYS A 34 0.85 2.00 -22.52
C LYS A 34 2.26 1.41 -22.61
N THR A 35 2.90 1.25 -21.48
CA THR A 35 4.27 0.72 -21.40
C THR A 35 4.30 -0.77 -21.11
N ARG A 36 3.17 -1.38 -20.76
CA ARG A 36 3.04 -2.78 -20.30
C ARG A 36 3.95 -3.09 -19.13
N ARG A 37 3.99 -2.18 -18.18
CA ARG A 37 4.81 -2.29 -16.97
C ARG A 37 3.94 -2.39 -15.73
N TRP A 38 4.48 -3.05 -14.73
CA TRP A 38 3.89 -3.15 -13.40
C TRP A 38 4.73 -2.38 -12.38
N ASP A 39 4.06 -1.63 -11.54
CA ASP A 39 4.61 -1.17 -10.27
C ASP A 39 4.26 -2.20 -9.21
N VAL A 40 5.25 -2.82 -8.61
CA VAL A 40 5.07 -3.86 -7.59
C VAL A 40 5.84 -3.50 -6.32
N ILE A 41 5.36 -4.00 -5.19
CA ILE A 41 6.06 -3.93 -3.92
C ILE A 41 6.82 -5.22 -3.74
N VAL A 42 8.13 -5.12 -3.54
CA VAL A 42 9.02 -6.26 -3.42
C VAL A 42 9.61 -6.33 -2.02
N LYS A 43 9.47 -7.47 -1.37
CA LYS A 43 10.22 -7.83 -0.18
C LYS A 43 11.48 -8.55 -0.63
N TYR A 44 12.63 -8.10 -0.14
CA TYR A 44 13.91 -8.66 -0.53
C TYR A 44 14.87 -8.80 0.66
N SER A 45 15.85 -9.67 0.52
CA SER A 45 16.98 -9.83 1.43
C SER A 45 18.31 -9.65 0.69
N GLY A 46 19.29 -9.09 1.39
CA GLY A 46 20.61 -8.83 0.82
C GLY A 46 20.77 -7.42 0.22
N PRO A 47 21.81 -7.19 -0.59
CA PRO A 47 22.14 -5.88 -1.11
C PRO A 47 21.16 -5.41 -2.18
N GLU A 48 20.82 -4.13 -2.16
CA GLU A 48 19.92 -3.47 -3.11
C GLU A 48 20.39 -3.58 -4.58
N SER A 49 21.71 -3.67 -4.78
CA SER A 49 22.29 -3.83 -6.12
C SER A 49 21.77 -5.05 -6.90
N GLY A 50 21.30 -6.07 -6.21
CA GLY A 50 20.69 -7.25 -6.81
C GLY A 50 19.26 -7.05 -7.34
N LEU A 51 18.62 -5.95 -6.98
CA LEU A 51 17.29 -5.59 -7.48
C LEU A 51 17.36 -4.97 -8.88
N ALA A 52 18.48 -4.33 -9.21
CA ALA A 52 18.63 -3.62 -10.47
C ALA A 52 18.62 -4.55 -11.68
N GLY A 53 18.24 -4.03 -12.83
CA GLY A 53 18.22 -4.73 -14.11
C GLY A 53 17.95 -3.79 -15.27
N VAL A 54 18.16 -4.28 -16.48
CA VAL A 54 17.88 -3.50 -17.70
C VAL A 54 16.38 -3.24 -17.80
N GLY A 55 16.00 -1.96 -17.83
CA GLY A 55 14.60 -1.58 -17.90
C GLY A 55 13.82 -1.75 -16.59
N ILE A 56 14.50 -1.97 -15.47
CA ILE A 56 13.88 -2.07 -14.14
C ILE A 56 14.22 -0.80 -13.36
N GLU A 57 13.19 -0.13 -12.84
CA GLU A 57 13.34 1.00 -11.96
C GLU A 57 13.07 0.57 -10.52
N VAL A 58 13.93 0.97 -9.59
CA VAL A 58 13.87 0.56 -8.18
C VAL A 58 13.87 1.77 -7.28
N VAL A 59 12.91 1.84 -6.37
CA VAL A 59 12.86 2.81 -5.29
C VAL A 59 12.91 2.04 -3.98
N SER A 60 14.03 2.11 -3.28
CA SER A 60 14.22 1.45 -1.99
C SER A 60 13.37 2.07 -0.90
N LEU A 61 12.80 1.20 -0.07
CA LEU A 61 12.04 1.54 1.12
C LEU A 61 12.72 0.99 2.37
N LEU A 62 12.24 1.39 3.54
CA LEU A 62 12.74 0.85 4.80
C LEU A 62 12.38 -0.63 4.99
N GLY A 63 13.16 -1.34 5.79
CA GLY A 63 12.84 -2.70 6.24
C GLY A 63 13.00 -3.80 5.18
N GLY A 64 13.79 -3.59 4.14
CA GLY A 64 14.00 -4.59 3.08
C GLY A 64 12.82 -4.67 2.09
N TYR A 65 12.16 -3.55 1.86
CA TYR A 65 11.13 -3.39 0.83
C TYR A 65 11.62 -2.44 -0.26
N ALA A 66 11.08 -2.60 -1.46
CA ALA A 66 11.29 -1.69 -2.57
C ALA A 66 10.03 -1.60 -3.43
N ILE A 67 9.80 -0.45 -4.06
CA ILE A 67 8.89 -0.33 -5.19
C ILE A 67 9.71 -0.60 -6.44
N VAL A 68 9.24 -1.52 -7.26
CA VAL A 68 9.93 -1.91 -8.48
C VAL A 68 8.98 -1.78 -9.66
N THR A 69 9.42 -1.01 -10.68
CA THR A 69 8.70 -0.87 -11.94
C THR A 69 9.40 -1.71 -12.99
N LEU A 70 8.72 -2.75 -13.49
CA LEU A 70 9.30 -3.70 -14.46
C LEU A 70 8.27 -4.10 -15.53
N PRO A 71 8.76 -4.56 -16.72
CA PRO A 71 7.87 -5.10 -17.74
C PRO A 71 7.13 -6.35 -17.27
N GLU A 72 5.88 -6.51 -17.71
CA GLU A 72 5.03 -7.67 -17.39
C GLU A 72 5.74 -9.01 -17.70
N SER A 73 6.50 -9.07 -18.81
CA SER A 73 7.24 -10.26 -19.22
C SER A 73 8.41 -10.64 -18.31
N GLU A 74 8.87 -9.74 -17.47
CA GLU A 74 10.05 -9.95 -16.61
C GLU A 74 9.66 -10.40 -15.19
N ILE A 75 8.38 -10.37 -14.82
CA ILE A 75 7.94 -10.67 -13.45
C ILE A 75 8.36 -12.06 -13.01
N ASP A 76 8.16 -13.07 -13.85
CA ASP A 76 8.52 -14.46 -13.54
C ASP A 76 10.04 -14.63 -13.37
N ALA A 77 10.82 -14.05 -14.29
CA ALA A 77 12.28 -14.09 -14.19
C ALA A 77 12.80 -13.32 -12.97
N TYR A 78 12.13 -12.23 -12.62
CA TYR A 78 12.45 -11.40 -11.46
C TYR A 78 12.15 -12.11 -10.14
N SER A 79 11.02 -12.79 -10.04
CA SER A 79 10.62 -13.56 -8.85
C SER A 79 11.59 -14.70 -8.53
N ASN A 80 12.19 -15.29 -9.54
CA ASN A 80 13.15 -16.39 -9.41
C ASN A 80 14.53 -15.97 -8.87
N ARG A 81 14.78 -14.66 -8.73
CA ARG A 81 16.04 -14.21 -8.12
C ARG A 81 16.11 -14.64 -6.66
N GLU A 82 17.29 -15.09 -6.24
CA GLU A 82 17.51 -15.61 -4.87
C GLU A 82 17.20 -14.58 -3.79
N GLN A 83 17.45 -13.30 -4.07
CA GLN A 83 17.25 -12.19 -3.14
C GLN A 83 15.78 -11.80 -2.97
N ILE A 84 14.91 -12.19 -3.90
CA ILE A 84 13.48 -11.85 -3.84
C ILE A 84 12.77 -12.84 -2.92
N GLU A 85 12.14 -12.33 -1.87
CA GLU A 85 11.34 -13.12 -0.95
C GLU A 85 9.88 -13.16 -1.38
N PHE A 86 9.33 -12.00 -1.76
CA PHE A 86 7.94 -11.88 -2.16
C PHE A 86 7.70 -10.66 -3.04
N ILE A 87 6.79 -10.77 -3.98
CA ILE A 87 6.34 -9.70 -4.87
C ILE A 87 4.85 -9.50 -4.66
N GLU A 88 4.44 -8.31 -4.24
CA GLU A 88 3.07 -7.94 -3.96
C GLU A 88 2.58 -6.86 -4.94
N LYS A 89 1.34 -7.00 -5.36
CA LYS A 89 0.64 -5.97 -6.12
C LYS A 89 0.23 -4.82 -5.21
N PRO A 90 0.36 -3.55 -5.62
CA PRO A 90 -0.16 -2.44 -4.85
C PRO A 90 -1.68 -2.57 -4.69
N LYS A 91 -2.17 -2.17 -3.53
CA LYS A 91 -3.60 -2.17 -3.20
C LYS A 91 -4.17 -0.77 -3.34
N ARG A 92 -5.41 -0.69 -3.78
CA ARG A 92 -6.12 0.58 -3.80
C ARG A 92 -6.49 0.98 -2.38
N LEU A 93 -6.26 2.23 -2.03
CA LEU A 93 -6.70 2.81 -0.77
C LEU A 93 -8.03 3.51 -0.99
N TYR A 94 -8.92 3.41 -0.01
CA TYR A 94 -10.22 4.07 -0.01
C TYR A 94 -10.29 4.99 1.19
N PHE A 95 -11.11 6.05 1.08
CA PHE A 95 -11.40 6.90 2.23
C PHE A 95 -12.18 6.11 3.27
N GLU A 96 -11.74 6.19 4.52
CA GLU A 96 -12.47 5.62 5.66
C GLU A 96 -13.71 6.44 5.99
N THR A 97 -14.78 5.76 6.39
CA THR A 97 -16.04 6.37 6.79
C THR A 97 -16.22 6.37 8.31
N LEU A 98 -17.11 7.26 8.82
CA LEU A 98 -17.39 7.41 10.26
C LEU A 98 -17.94 6.13 10.93
N GLU A 99 -18.49 5.21 10.16
CA GLU A 99 -19.07 3.95 10.70
C GLU A 99 -18.00 2.97 11.22
N GLU A 100 -16.75 3.14 10.81
CA GLU A 100 -15.64 2.25 11.22
C GLU A 100 -15.27 2.40 12.69
N ARG A 101 -15.54 3.54 13.33
CA ARG A 101 -15.32 3.76 14.76
C ARG A 101 -16.20 2.84 15.64
N ALA A 102 -17.41 2.56 15.20
CA ALA A 102 -18.30 1.62 15.88
C ALA A 102 -17.85 0.17 15.64
N ALA A 103 -17.47 -0.15 14.40
CA ALA A 103 -17.00 -1.49 14.02
C ALA A 103 -15.65 -1.87 14.68
N SER A 104 -14.76 -0.89 14.91
CA SER A 104 -13.48 -1.10 15.59
C SER A 104 -13.56 -1.12 17.11
N CYS A 105 -14.77 -1.00 17.70
CA CYS A 105 -15.00 -0.99 19.16
C CYS A 105 -14.21 0.11 19.91
N ILE A 106 -13.88 1.23 19.28
CA ILE A 106 -13.19 2.35 19.91
C ILE A 106 -14.11 3.08 20.90
N LEU A 107 -15.39 3.20 20.58
CA LEU A 107 -16.36 3.92 21.42
C LEU A 107 -16.46 3.37 22.87
N PRO A 108 -16.55 2.04 23.11
CA PRO A 108 -16.56 1.51 24.47
C PRO A 108 -15.29 1.80 25.26
N VAL A 109 -14.13 1.84 24.61
CA VAL A 109 -12.84 2.13 25.25
C VAL A 109 -12.77 3.59 25.70
N GLN A 110 -13.31 4.52 24.90
CA GLN A 110 -13.36 5.95 25.24
C GLN A 110 -14.40 6.27 26.30
N ALA A 111 -15.53 5.56 26.30
CA ALA A 111 -16.65 5.77 27.22
C ALA A 111 -16.54 4.91 28.49
N GLY A 112 -15.57 4.01 28.59
CA GLY A 112 -15.34 3.13 29.75
C GLY A 112 -14.84 3.89 30.99
N ASN A 113 -14.77 3.17 32.13
CA ASN A 113 -14.32 3.74 33.39
C ASN A 113 -12.90 4.33 33.34
N ASP A 114 -12.04 3.82 32.45
CA ASP A 114 -10.68 4.28 32.28
C ASP A 114 -10.55 5.45 31.27
N GLY A 115 -11.62 5.77 30.54
CA GLY A 115 -11.75 6.96 29.68
C GLY A 115 -10.54 7.21 28.78
N LEU A 116 -10.00 6.18 28.11
CA LEU A 116 -8.78 6.29 27.32
C LEU A 116 -9.01 7.19 26.09
N THR A 117 -8.54 8.42 26.20
CA THR A 117 -8.70 9.47 25.17
C THR A 117 -7.45 9.66 24.31
N GLY A 118 -6.34 8.97 24.62
CA GLY A 118 -5.07 9.18 23.93
C GLY A 118 -4.33 10.44 24.39
N GLU A 119 -4.59 10.93 25.58
CA GLU A 119 -3.88 12.10 26.15
C GLU A 119 -2.37 11.80 26.20
N GLU A 120 -1.53 12.77 25.79
CA GLU A 120 -0.08 12.68 25.67
C GLU A 120 0.43 11.68 24.59
N ILE A 121 -0.43 11.12 23.74
CA ILE A 121 -0.01 10.25 22.64
C ILE A 121 0.08 11.05 21.35
N LEU A 122 1.23 10.97 20.69
CA LEU A 122 1.45 11.53 19.35
C LEU A 122 1.08 10.48 18.30
N VAL A 123 0.09 10.80 17.46
CA VAL A 123 -0.34 9.94 16.35
C VAL A 123 0.12 10.57 15.03
N GLY A 124 0.91 9.85 14.26
CA GLY A 124 1.25 10.22 12.89
C GLY A 124 0.21 9.66 11.92
N VAL A 125 -0.38 10.53 11.11
CA VAL A 125 -1.33 10.14 10.05
C VAL A 125 -0.69 10.47 8.70
N VAL A 126 -0.55 9.46 7.85
CA VAL A 126 -0.11 9.61 6.46
C VAL A 126 -1.32 9.38 5.58
N ASP A 127 -1.83 10.48 5.01
CA ASP A 127 -3.08 10.46 4.24
C ASP A 127 -3.03 11.51 3.10
N SER A 128 -4.08 11.59 2.30
CA SER A 128 -4.25 12.56 1.21
C SER A 128 -4.44 14.01 1.69
N GLY A 129 -4.56 14.24 2.96
CA GLY A 129 -4.73 15.53 3.62
C GLY A 129 -5.74 15.49 4.77
N VAL A 130 -5.92 16.61 5.43
CA VAL A 130 -6.87 16.80 6.54
C VAL A 130 -7.91 17.84 6.14
N ASP A 131 -9.19 17.50 6.25
CA ASP A 131 -10.27 18.47 6.07
C ASP A 131 -10.41 19.37 7.31
N TYR A 132 -9.81 20.54 7.24
CA TYR A 132 -9.87 21.54 8.31
C TYR A 132 -11.28 22.11 8.57
N PHE A 133 -12.20 21.94 7.64
CA PHE A 133 -13.56 22.45 7.72
C PHE A 133 -14.53 21.44 8.31
N HIS A 134 -14.11 20.18 8.44
CA HIS A 134 -14.93 19.14 9.03
C HIS A 134 -15.21 19.42 10.51
N GLN A 135 -16.46 19.27 10.96
CA GLN A 135 -16.88 19.62 12.31
C GLN A 135 -16.14 18.86 13.42
N ILE A 136 -15.69 17.65 13.16
CA ILE A 136 -14.93 16.83 14.12
C ILE A 136 -13.56 17.47 14.43
N GLY A 137 -12.91 18.10 13.47
CA GLY A 137 -11.63 18.79 13.67
C GLY A 137 -11.71 20.03 14.58
N ARG A 138 -12.92 20.54 14.85
CA ARG A 138 -13.12 21.69 15.74
C ARG A 138 -13.24 21.33 17.21
N ALA A 139 -13.52 20.08 17.55
CA ALA A 139 -13.79 19.66 18.92
C ALA A 139 -12.51 19.50 19.79
N SER A 140 -11.34 19.36 19.20
CA SER A 140 -10.07 19.19 19.93
C SER A 140 -9.08 20.33 19.70
N CYS A 141 -9.51 21.57 19.89
CA CYS A 141 -8.64 22.76 19.75
C CYS A 141 -7.45 22.83 20.74
N ARG A 142 -7.05 21.76 21.39
CA ARG A 142 -5.87 21.69 22.24
C ARG A 142 -4.64 21.07 21.55
N GLU A 143 -4.81 20.45 20.38
CA GLU A 143 -3.71 19.82 19.66
C GLU A 143 -3.28 20.66 18.46
N ARG A 144 -1.98 20.88 18.34
CA ARG A 144 -1.39 21.57 17.20
C ARG A 144 -1.25 20.59 16.04
N VAL A 145 -1.98 20.79 14.98
CA VAL A 145 -1.78 20.08 13.72
C VAL A 145 -0.54 20.70 13.03
N TYR A 146 0.52 19.95 12.90
CA TYR A 146 1.67 20.34 12.10
C TYR A 146 1.48 19.81 10.68
N HIS A 147 1.33 20.73 9.74
CA HIS A 147 1.32 20.40 8.32
C HIS A 147 2.78 20.41 7.82
N CYS A 148 3.27 19.24 7.38
CA CYS A 148 4.51 19.17 6.62
C CYS A 148 4.16 19.36 5.13
N VAL A 149 4.70 20.44 4.52
CA VAL A 149 4.61 20.70 3.07
C VAL A 149 5.70 19.94 2.36
#